data_7c6bbdcf17fba5b5fbabe0d39c126273
#
_entry.id   7c6bbdcf17fba5b5fbabe0d39c126273
#
_cell.length_a   1.000
_cell.length_b   1.000
_cell.length_c   1.000
_cell.angle_alpha   90.00
_cell.angle_beta   90.00
_cell.angle_gamma   90.00
#
_symmetry.space_group_name_H-M   'P 1'
#
loop_
_entity.id
_entity.type
_entity.pdbx_description
1 polymer ?
#
loop_
_entity_poly.entity_id
_entity_poly.type
_entity_poly.pdbx_seq_one_letter_code
_entity_poly.pdbx_strand_id
1 'polypeptide(L)'
;MRKLLWICLLLIASIAVKSQEQSEFTVLQWNIWQEGTKVAGGYDAIVDEIIRLKPDFVTFSEVRNYNNTRFCDRIVQSLKAKGETYYSFYSYDSGLLSRHPITDSLTIFPEKDDHGSIYKMTSKIKGHKIAVYTAHLDYLNDAYYNVRGYDGSTWEEIPVPQTVLEVLKVNDASLRDDAIKEFIAAARKDIAEGTIVILGGDFNEPSHLDWIRDTKDLYDHNGLIIPWTVPLMLDNNGFIDTYRTLYPDVLNYPGFTFPADNPLVPVEKLTWTPKSDERDRIDYVFYYPHPAIELKDAVIFGPQGSIVKSQRTSEKSKDNFLLPQGVWPTDHKGLLVTFDIR
;
A
#
# COMPACT_ATOMS: atom_id res chain seq x y z
N MET A 1 70.71 40.82 14.99
CA MET A 1 69.28 40.63 15.31
C MET A 1 68.65 39.83 14.18
N ARG A 2 68.45 38.53 14.37
CA ARG A 2 67.85 37.61 13.39
C ARG A 2 66.35 37.49 13.72
N LYS A 3 65.51 37.91 12.82
CA LYS A 3 64.02 37.70 12.94
C LYS A 3 63.73 36.30 12.45
N LEU A 4 63.20 35.43 13.33
CA LEU A 4 62.69 34.13 13.02
C LEU A 4 61.23 34.34 12.50
N LEU A 5 61.00 33.93 11.25
CA LEU A 5 59.67 33.86 10.66
C LEU A 5 59.08 32.47 10.99
N TRP A 6 58.02 32.40 11.77
CA TRP A 6 57.23 31.18 11.96
C TRP A 6 56.17 31.08 10.87
N ILE A 7 56.30 30.08 10.00
CA ILE A 7 55.27 29.71 9.03
C ILE A 7 54.40 28.64 9.67
N CYS A 8 53.16 29.01 10.04
CA CYS A 8 52.16 28.04 10.44
C CYS A 8 51.58 27.35 9.19
N LEU A 9 51.95 26.11 8.96
CA LEU A 9 51.25 25.24 8.01
C LEU A 9 49.92 24.78 8.61
N LEU A 10 48.83 25.32 8.14
CA LEU A 10 47.47 24.79 8.40
C LEU A 10 47.24 23.54 7.52
N LEU A 11 47.38 22.36 8.10
CA LEU A 11 46.92 21.11 7.51
C LEU A 11 45.39 21.10 7.57
N ILE A 12 44.74 21.40 6.45
CA ILE A 12 43.30 21.16 6.25
C ILE A 12 43.15 19.64 6.01
N ALA A 13 42.82 18.90 7.07
CA ALA A 13 42.39 17.52 6.93
C ALA A 13 40.98 17.52 6.30
N SER A 14 40.88 17.21 5.02
CA SER A 14 39.61 16.92 4.36
C SER A 14 39.08 15.64 4.94
N ILE A 15 38.13 15.74 5.89
CA ILE A 15 37.31 14.61 6.34
C ILE A 15 36.38 14.28 5.16
N ALA A 16 36.76 13.29 4.37
CA ALA A 16 35.83 12.67 3.43
C ALA A 16 34.78 11.98 4.27
N VAL A 17 33.64 12.63 4.42
CA VAL A 17 32.43 11.95 4.90
C VAL A 17 32.07 10.90 3.84
N LYS A 18 32.50 9.66 4.10
CA LYS A 18 32.01 8.51 3.34
C LYS A 18 30.50 8.49 3.57
N SER A 19 29.70 8.88 2.58
CA SER A 19 28.26 8.64 2.63
C SER A 19 28.09 7.13 2.85
N GLN A 20 27.46 6.74 3.92
CA GLN A 20 27.12 5.34 4.14
C GLN A 20 26.23 4.95 2.95
N GLU A 21 26.67 4.00 2.13
CA GLU A 21 25.87 3.52 1.02
C GLU A 21 24.54 3.00 1.60
N GLN A 22 23.45 3.45 1.02
CA GLN A 22 22.10 3.00 1.41
C GLN A 22 22.05 1.48 1.24
N SER A 23 21.88 0.73 2.32
CA SER A 23 21.83 -0.74 2.29
C SER A 23 20.39 -1.26 2.22
N GLU A 24 19.41 -0.41 2.47
CA GLU A 24 18.00 -0.73 2.55
C GLU A 24 17.19 0.33 1.80
N PHE A 25 15.99 -0.05 1.36
CA PHE A 25 14.97 0.91 0.95
C PHE A 25 13.59 0.44 1.41
N THR A 26 12.67 1.38 1.51
CA THR A 26 11.33 1.15 2.05
C THR A 26 10.24 1.54 1.06
N VAL A 27 9.15 0.79 1.10
CA VAL A 27 7.93 1.05 0.32
C VAL A 27 6.76 1.11 1.28
N LEU A 28 6.04 2.22 1.27
CA LEU A 28 4.79 2.41 2.02
C LEU A 28 3.60 2.32 1.06
N GLN A 29 2.75 1.30 1.22
CA GLN A 29 1.40 1.30 0.64
C GLN A 29 0.42 1.94 1.62
N TRP A 30 -0.42 2.87 1.11
CA TRP A 30 -1.39 3.53 1.96
C TRP A 30 -2.61 4.06 1.19
N ASN A 31 -3.79 3.53 1.48
CA ASN A 31 -5.04 4.18 1.09
C ASN A 31 -5.26 5.39 2.02
N ILE A 32 -5.43 6.57 1.45
CA ILE A 32 -5.48 7.85 2.18
C ILE A 32 -6.88 8.45 2.25
N TRP A 33 -7.90 7.63 2.03
CA TRP A 33 -9.33 7.99 2.10
C TRP A 33 -9.63 9.37 1.52
N GLN A 34 -9.56 9.42 0.18
CA GLN A 34 -9.82 10.65 -0.56
C GLN A 34 -8.94 11.83 -0.09
N GLU A 35 -7.61 11.60 -0.09
CA GLU A 35 -6.60 12.62 0.29
C GLU A 35 -6.70 13.08 1.76
N GLY A 36 -7.20 12.24 2.67
CA GLY A 36 -7.43 12.59 4.07
C GLY A 36 -8.57 13.57 4.30
N THR A 37 -9.39 13.85 3.28
CA THR A 37 -10.47 14.85 3.37
C THR A 37 -11.64 14.40 4.25
N LYS A 38 -11.73 13.12 4.53
CA LYS A 38 -12.79 12.56 5.40
C LYS A 38 -12.52 12.74 6.88
N VAL A 39 -11.31 13.14 7.25
CA VAL A 39 -10.89 13.35 8.64
C VAL A 39 -10.37 14.77 8.83
N ALA A 40 -10.79 15.43 9.90
CA ALA A 40 -10.29 16.77 10.24
C ALA A 40 -8.76 16.73 10.47
N GLY A 41 -8.00 17.53 9.71
CA GLY A 41 -6.54 17.54 9.74
C GLY A 41 -5.88 16.33 9.02
N GLY A 42 -6.65 15.53 8.30
CA GLY A 42 -6.15 14.31 7.66
C GLY A 42 -5.04 14.55 6.64
N TYR A 43 -5.14 15.58 5.80
CA TYR A 43 -4.07 15.92 4.86
C TYR A 43 -2.74 16.23 5.55
N ASP A 44 -2.78 17.06 6.59
CA ASP A 44 -1.57 17.40 7.34
C ASP A 44 -0.99 16.18 8.05
N ALA A 45 -1.85 15.29 8.56
CA ALA A 45 -1.43 14.04 9.16
C ALA A 45 -0.73 13.10 8.14
N ILE A 46 -1.20 13.04 6.89
CA ILE A 46 -0.51 12.31 5.81
C ILE A 46 0.90 12.86 5.60
N VAL A 47 1.04 14.18 5.51
CA VAL A 47 2.35 14.85 5.36
C VAL A 47 3.26 14.54 6.54
N ASP A 48 2.76 14.66 7.77
CA ASP A 48 3.53 14.45 9.00
C ASP A 48 4.02 13.00 9.15
N GLU A 49 3.19 12.02 8.81
CA GLU A 49 3.58 10.61 8.84
C GLU A 49 4.62 10.27 7.77
N ILE A 50 4.53 10.84 6.57
CA ILE A 50 5.58 10.67 5.54
C ILE A 50 6.92 11.26 6.02
N ILE A 51 6.89 12.42 6.67
CA ILE A 51 8.09 13.04 7.26
C ILE A 51 8.68 12.16 8.36
N ARG A 52 7.83 11.56 9.20
CA ARG A 52 8.26 10.68 10.29
C ARG A 52 8.88 9.38 9.79
N LEU A 53 8.20 8.73 8.83
CA LEU A 53 8.60 7.42 8.31
C LEU A 53 9.70 7.49 7.28
N LYS A 54 9.76 8.57 6.52
CA LYS A 54 10.71 8.80 5.41
C LYS A 54 10.80 7.62 4.43
N PRO A 55 9.67 7.09 3.95
CA PRO A 55 9.72 5.97 3.01
C PRO A 55 10.42 6.39 1.72
N ASP A 56 11.19 5.47 1.12
CA ASP A 56 11.84 5.74 -0.18
C ASP A 56 10.81 5.85 -1.29
N PHE A 57 9.77 5.03 -1.23
CA PHE A 57 8.63 5.05 -2.15
C PHE A 57 7.31 5.00 -1.39
N VAL A 58 6.32 5.72 -1.91
CA VAL A 58 4.94 5.63 -1.41
C VAL A 58 4.02 5.32 -2.57
N THR A 59 3.16 4.32 -2.40
CA THR A 59 2.02 4.04 -3.26
C THR A 59 0.74 4.46 -2.53
N PHE A 60 -0.01 5.36 -3.15
CA PHE A 60 -1.27 5.85 -2.62
C PHE A 60 -2.47 5.27 -3.36
N SER A 61 -3.53 5.00 -2.64
CA SER A 61 -4.87 4.79 -3.16
C SER A 61 -5.78 5.95 -2.74
N GLU A 62 -6.78 6.27 -3.57
CA GLU A 62 -7.75 7.35 -3.39
C GLU A 62 -7.18 8.78 -3.53
N VAL A 63 -6.36 8.99 -4.57
CA VAL A 63 -5.96 10.32 -5.03
C VAL A 63 -7.04 10.90 -5.94
N ARG A 64 -7.75 11.94 -5.52
CA ARG A 64 -8.93 12.48 -6.22
C ARG A 64 -8.72 13.83 -6.89
N ASN A 65 -7.58 14.48 -6.64
CA ASN A 65 -7.26 15.83 -7.18
C ASN A 65 -8.35 16.87 -6.88
N TYR A 66 -8.88 16.88 -5.66
CA TYR A 66 -9.96 17.78 -5.24
C TYR A 66 -9.63 19.25 -5.41
N ASN A 67 -10.67 20.07 -5.57
CA ASN A 67 -10.59 21.53 -5.70
C ASN A 67 -9.73 22.02 -6.89
N ASN A 68 -9.71 21.27 -7.99
CA ASN A 68 -8.86 21.53 -9.17
C ASN A 68 -7.36 21.62 -8.82
N THR A 69 -6.93 20.95 -7.75
CA THR A 69 -5.52 20.82 -7.40
C THR A 69 -4.98 19.48 -7.91
N ARG A 70 -3.64 19.38 -8.00
CA ARG A 70 -2.96 18.13 -8.29
C ARG A 70 -2.38 17.62 -6.96
N PHE A 71 -2.95 16.59 -6.38
CA PHE A 71 -2.56 16.07 -5.07
C PHE A 71 -1.05 15.78 -4.98
N CYS A 72 -0.53 15.08 -5.99
CA CYS A 72 0.89 14.72 -6.03
C CYS A 72 1.82 15.94 -6.04
N ASP A 73 1.45 17.03 -6.75
CA ASP A 73 2.21 18.28 -6.74
C ASP A 73 2.10 18.97 -5.36
N ARG A 74 0.90 18.99 -4.80
CA ARG A 74 0.62 19.63 -3.50
C ARG A 74 1.37 18.97 -2.35
N ILE A 75 1.37 17.61 -2.29
CA ILE A 75 2.05 16.89 -1.21
C ILE A 75 3.58 17.04 -1.32
N VAL A 76 4.15 17.01 -2.52
CA VAL A 76 5.58 17.27 -2.74
C VAL A 76 5.96 18.68 -2.26
N GLN A 77 5.12 19.70 -2.53
CA GLN A 77 5.36 21.07 -2.04
C GLN A 77 5.28 21.15 -0.51
N SER A 78 4.30 20.48 0.10
CA SER A 78 4.15 20.46 1.57
C SER A 78 5.33 19.78 2.26
N LEU A 79 5.81 18.65 1.71
CA LEU A 79 7.01 17.96 2.19
C LEU A 79 8.26 18.84 2.05
N LYS A 80 8.42 19.51 0.89
CA LYS A 80 9.53 20.42 0.65
C LYS A 80 9.53 21.60 1.62
N ALA A 81 8.37 22.17 1.93
CA ALA A 81 8.25 23.25 2.89
C ALA A 81 8.67 22.84 4.31
N LYS A 82 8.61 21.55 4.62
CA LYS A 82 9.07 20.95 5.89
C LYS A 82 10.48 20.32 5.80
N GLY A 83 11.23 20.56 4.70
CA GLY A 83 12.63 20.17 4.54
C GLY A 83 12.87 18.79 3.92
N GLU A 84 11.82 18.08 3.51
CA GLU A 84 11.94 16.76 2.86
C GLU A 84 11.80 16.90 1.34
N THR A 85 12.63 16.16 0.59
CA THR A 85 12.60 16.18 -0.87
C THR A 85 11.99 14.89 -1.39
N TYR A 86 10.90 15.03 -2.12
CA TYR A 86 10.23 13.95 -2.84
C TYR A 86 9.96 14.36 -4.28
N TYR A 87 9.79 13.37 -5.13
CA TYR A 87 9.42 13.48 -6.54
C TYR A 87 8.10 12.76 -6.76
N SER A 88 7.30 13.28 -7.69
CA SER A 88 6.04 12.67 -8.10
C SER A 88 5.71 13.11 -9.54
N PHE A 89 4.60 12.62 -10.06
CA PHE A 89 4.03 13.04 -11.33
C PHE A 89 2.50 13.04 -11.23
N TYR A 90 1.83 13.58 -12.25
CA TYR A 90 0.38 13.61 -12.26
C TYR A 90 -0.20 12.20 -12.37
N SER A 91 -1.13 11.88 -11.50
CA SER A 91 -1.94 10.67 -11.50
C SER A 91 -3.31 10.96 -10.94
N TYR A 92 -4.25 10.04 -11.09
CA TYR A 92 -5.60 10.13 -10.55
C TYR A 92 -5.99 8.79 -9.96
N ASP A 93 -6.78 8.78 -8.89
CA ASP A 93 -7.25 7.64 -8.14
C ASP A 93 -6.15 6.88 -7.39
N SER A 94 -5.00 6.62 -7.99
CA SER A 94 -3.79 6.19 -7.29
C SER A 94 -2.64 7.17 -7.52
N GLY A 95 -1.61 7.12 -6.66
CA GLY A 95 -0.49 8.07 -6.71
C GLY A 95 0.83 7.49 -6.23
N LEU A 96 1.92 8.15 -6.59
CA LEU A 96 3.28 7.71 -6.29
C LEU A 96 4.14 8.86 -5.76
N LEU A 97 4.93 8.59 -4.71
CA LEU A 97 6.04 9.46 -4.29
C LEU A 97 7.35 8.68 -4.31
N SER A 98 8.44 9.37 -4.57
CA SER A 98 9.80 8.83 -4.50
C SER A 98 10.74 9.83 -3.83
N ARG A 99 11.61 9.39 -2.93
CA ARG A 99 12.77 10.17 -2.45
C ARG A 99 13.89 10.23 -3.49
N HIS A 100 13.83 9.37 -4.49
CA HIS A 100 14.81 9.28 -5.58
C HIS A 100 14.25 9.93 -6.85
N PRO A 101 15.08 10.59 -7.67
CA PRO A 101 14.62 11.18 -8.92
C PRO A 101 13.88 10.17 -9.80
N ILE A 102 12.71 10.54 -10.29
CA ILE A 102 11.94 9.74 -11.23
C ILE A 102 12.57 9.89 -12.62
N THR A 103 12.93 8.79 -13.25
CA THR A 103 13.55 8.77 -14.59
C THR A 103 12.54 8.48 -15.70
N ASP A 104 11.41 7.86 -15.35
CA ASP A 104 10.32 7.54 -16.28
C ASP A 104 9.00 7.36 -15.50
N SER A 105 7.87 7.63 -16.15
CA SER A 105 6.53 7.39 -15.60
C SER A 105 5.57 6.96 -16.71
N LEU A 106 4.62 6.09 -16.37
CA LEU A 106 3.68 5.53 -17.32
C LEU A 106 2.33 5.25 -16.66
N THR A 107 1.25 5.54 -17.38
CA THR A 107 -0.09 5.04 -17.07
C THR A 107 -0.21 3.62 -17.61
N ILE A 108 -0.53 2.67 -16.74
CA ILE A 108 -0.69 1.25 -17.10
C ILE A 108 -2.18 0.95 -17.32
N PHE A 109 -3.01 1.29 -16.34
CA PHE A 109 -4.46 1.17 -16.40
C PHE A 109 -5.04 2.54 -16.01
N PRO A 110 -5.59 3.31 -16.96
CA PRO A 110 -6.14 4.63 -16.68
C PRO A 110 -7.46 4.48 -15.91
N GLU A 111 -7.66 5.34 -14.93
CA GLU A 111 -8.95 5.47 -14.29
C GLU A 111 -10.03 5.79 -15.32
N LYS A 112 -11.13 5.07 -15.24
CA LYS A 112 -12.31 5.28 -16.07
C LYS A 112 -13.56 4.88 -15.29
N ASP A 113 -14.50 5.80 -15.20
CA ASP A 113 -15.80 5.59 -14.55
C ASP A 113 -15.69 5.06 -13.11
N ASP A 114 -14.62 5.46 -12.41
CA ASP A 114 -14.28 5.09 -11.01
C ASP A 114 -13.96 3.59 -10.79
N HIS A 115 -13.45 2.91 -11.83
CA HIS A 115 -13.07 1.50 -11.79
C HIS A 115 -11.58 1.25 -11.48
N GLY A 116 -10.94 2.21 -10.82
CA GLY A 116 -9.57 2.06 -10.37
C GLY A 116 -8.50 2.47 -11.38
N SER A 117 -7.24 2.42 -10.96
CA SER A 117 -6.11 2.84 -11.77
C SER A 117 -4.81 2.13 -11.40
N ILE A 118 -3.89 2.03 -12.38
CA ILE A 118 -2.50 1.60 -12.15
C ILE A 118 -1.55 2.56 -12.87
N TYR A 119 -0.57 3.08 -12.11
CA TYR A 119 0.53 3.89 -12.65
C TYR A 119 1.86 3.25 -12.28
N LYS A 120 2.88 3.58 -13.07
CA LYS A 120 4.27 3.17 -12.86
C LYS A 120 5.18 4.39 -12.78
N MET A 121 6.15 4.36 -11.88
CA MET A 121 7.34 5.17 -11.97
C MET A 121 8.60 4.31 -12.00
N THR A 122 9.67 4.84 -12.58
CA THR A 122 10.99 4.23 -12.55
C THR A 122 11.98 5.16 -11.89
N SER A 123 12.82 4.61 -11.03
CA SER A 123 13.88 5.32 -10.32
C SER A 123 15.15 4.45 -10.23
N LYS A 124 16.17 4.93 -9.54
CA LYS A 124 17.43 4.18 -9.34
C LYS A 124 17.91 4.27 -7.90
N ILE A 125 18.32 3.13 -7.33
CA ILE A 125 19.03 3.03 -6.06
C ILE A 125 20.27 2.16 -6.29
N LYS A 126 21.47 2.61 -5.87
CA LYS A 126 22.76 1.89 -6.03
C LYS A 126 23.04 1.43 -7.47
N GLY A 127 22.55 2.16 -8.45
CA GLY A 127 22.70 1.80 -9.87
C GLY A 127 21.63 0.84 -10.40
N HIS A 128 20.86 0.17 -9.54
CA HIS A 128 19.75 -0.68 -9.94
C HIS A 128 18.53 0.15 -10.35
N LYS A 129 17.94 -0.20 -11.47
CA LYS A 129 16.66 0.35 -11.92
C LYS A 129 15.53 -0.30 -11.12
N ILE A 130 14.63 0.51 -10.57
CA ILE A 130 13.48 0.06 -9.79
C ILE A 130 12.22 0.63 -10.42
N ALA A 131 11.30 -0.23 -10.80
CA ALA A 131 9.95 0.12 -11.24
C ALA A 131 8.99 -0.10 -10.06
N VAL A 132 8.38 0.97 -9.58
CA VAL A 132 7.34 0.92 -8.57
C VAL A 132 6.02 1.22 -9.22
N TYR A 133 5.08 0.31 -9.05
CA TYR A 133 3.71 0.43 -9.52
C TYR A 133 2.80 0.73 -8.34
N THR A 134 1.83 1.62 -8.53
CA THR A 134 0.74 1.85 -7.58
C THR A 134 -0.57 1.38 -8.18
N ALA A 135 -1.44 0.82 -7.36
CA ALA A 135 -2.76 0.40 -7.76
C ALA A 135 -3.81 0.90 -6.74
N HIS A 136 -4.95 1.30 -7.26
CA HIS A 136 -6.22 1.27 -6.55
C HIS A 136 -7.15 0.52 -7.49
N LEU A 137 -7.58 -0.68 -7.12
CA LEU A 137 -8.37 -1.51 -8.01
C LEU A 137 -9.87 -1.24 -7.82
N ASP A 138 -10.66 -1.70 -8.78
CA ASP A 138 -12.10 -1.51 -8.82
C ASP A 138 -12.77 -1.90 -7.50
N TYR A 139 -13.54 -1.01 -6.89
CA TYR A 139 -14.26 -1.24 -5.63
C TYR A 139 -15.68 -1.77 -5.85
N LEU A 140 -16.15 -1.87 -7.10
CA LEU A 140 -17.45 -2.45 -7.41
C LEU A 140 -17.37 -3.97 -7.50
N ASN A 141 -18.51 -4.62 -7.30
CA ASN A 141 -18.58 -6.08 -7.24
C ASN A 141 -17.62 -6.69 -6.21
N ASP A 142 -17.56 -6.07 -5.03
CA ASP A 142 -16.74 -6.55 -3.92
C ASP A 142 -17.33 -7.79 -3.30
N ALA A 143 -17.04 -8.94 -3.93
CA ALA A 143 -17.69 -10.21 -3.65
C ALA A 143 -17.40 -10.76 -2.24
N TYR A 144 -16.38 -10.30 -1.55
CA TYR A 144 -16.14 -10.70 -0.17
C TYR A 144 -17.19 -10.15 0.80
N TYR A 145 -17.90 -9.07 0.43
CA TYR A 145 -19.10 -8.63 1.14
C TYR A 145 -20.31 -9.53 0.87
N ASN A 146 -20.41 -10.10 -0.34
CA ASN A 146 -21.49 -11.05 -0.65
C ASN A 146 -21.43 -12.27 0.28
N VAL A 147 -20.23 -12.77 0.57
CA VAL A 147 -20.03 -13.86 1.54
C VAL A 147 -20.52 -13.48 2.94
N ARG A 148 -20.52 -12.20 3.27
CA ARG A 148 -20.99 -11.64 4.55
C ARG A 148 -22.47 -11.25 4.54
N GLY A 149 -23.18 -11.55 3.44
CA GLY A 149 -24.62 -11.31 3.30
C GLY A 149 -24.98 -9.90 2.84
N TYR A 150 -24.05 -9.19 2.15
CA TYR A 150 -24.28 -7.88 1.58
C TYR A 150 -23.85 -7.84 0.12
N ASP A 151 -24.60 -7.12 -0.70
CA ASP A 151 -24.20 -6.86 -2.09
C ASP A 151 -23.06 -5.86 -2.12
N GLY A 152 -21.91 -6.26 -2.71
CA GLY A 152 -20.69 -5.46 -2.74
C GLY A 152 -20.72 -4.27 -3.71
N SER A 153 -21.89 -3.89 -4.25
CA SER A 153 -22.08 -2.69 -5.06
C SER A 153 -23.16 -1.78 -4.49
N THR A 154 -24.22 -2.35 -3.91
CA THR A 154 -25.39 -1.61 -3.39
C THR A 154 -25.40 -1.51 -1.87
N TRP A 155 -24.63 -2.35 -1.18
CA TRP A 155 -24.58 -2.47 0.29
C TRP A 155 -25.92 -2.95 0.93
N GLU A 156 -26.82 -3.45 0.12
CA GLU A 156 -28.07 -4.05 0.60
C GLU A 156 -27.81 -5.45 1.14
N GLU A 157 -28.60 -5.87 2.12
CA GLU A 157 -28.54 -7.23 2.65
C GLU A 157 -29.04 -8.23 1.59
N ILE A 158 -28.27 -9.29 1.36
CA ILE A 158 -28.58 -10.37 0.42
C ILE A 158 -28.41 -11.74 1.09
N PRO A 159 -29.00 -12.82 0.55
CA PRO A 159 -28.68 -14.17 0.97
C PRO A 159 -27.17 -14.47 0.77
N VAL A 160 -26.54 -15.09 1.76
CA VAL A 160 -25.15 -15.54 1.66
C VAL A 160 -25.00 -16.57 0.55
N PRO A 161 -24.07 -16.39 -0.41
CA PRO A 161 -23.75 -17.37 -1.44
C PRO A 161 -23.38 -18.73 -0.82
N GLN A 162 -23.81 -19.81 -1.46
CA GLN A 162 -23.55 -21.15 -0.94
C GLN A 162 -22.33 -21.83 -1.60
N THR A 163 -21.81 -21.27 -2.67
CA THR A 163 -20.71 -21.86 -3.43
C THR A 163 -19.66 -20.82 -3.79
N VAL A 164 -18.42 -21.27 -3.89
CA VAL A 164 -17.28 -20.47 -4.39
C VAL A 164 -17.57 -19.93 -5.80
N LEU A 165 -18.22 -20.70 -6.66
CA LEU A 165 -18.53 -20.28 -8.03
C LEU A 165 -19.46 -19.06 -8.06
N GLU A 166 -20.47 -19.01 -7.18
CA GLU A 166 -21.35 -17.83 -7.06
C GLU A 166 -20.57 -16.59 -6.67
N VAL A 167 -19.64 -16.71 -5.72
CA VAL A 167 -18.80 -15.60 -5.27
C VAL A 167 -17.87 -15.13 -6.39
N LEU A 168 -17.12 -16.03 -7.01
CA LEU A 168 -16.17 -15.69 -8.08
C LEU A 168 -16.88 -15.09 -9.29
N LYS A 169 -18.10 -15.51 -9.60
CA LYS A 169 -18.88 -14.90 -10.69
C LYS A 169 -19.16 -13.40 -10.45
N VAL A 170 -19.39 -12.99 -9.20
CA VAL A 170 -19.54 -11.57 -8.84
C VAL A 170 -18.17 -10.88 -8.88
N ASN A 171 -17.18 -11.49 -8.27
CA ASN A 171 -15.80 -10.95 -8.21
C ASN A 171 -15.25 -10.64 -9.60
N ASP A 172 -15.37 -11.59 -10.53
CA ASP A 172 -14.82 -11.50 -11.89
C ASP A 172 -15.67 -10.60 -12.82
N ALA A 173 -16.78 -10.03 -12.32
CA ALA A 173 -17.52 -9.00 -13.02
C ALA A 173 -16.93 -7.59 -12.82
N SER A 174 -15.97 -7.42 -11.91
CA SER A 174 -15.21 -6.19 -11.73
C SER A 174 -14.12 -6.04 -12.81
N LEU A 175 -13.45 -4.89 -12.86
CA LEU A 175 -12.28 -4.66 -13.72
C LEU A 175 -10.94 -4.94 -13.02
N ARG A 176 -10.93 -5.52 -11.83
CA ARG A 176 -9.71 -5.79 -11.05
C ARG A 176 -8.74 -6.71 -11.79
N ASP A 177 -9.22 -7.82 -12.31
CA ASP A 177 -8.40 -8.80 -13.05
C ASP A 177 -7.89 -8.24 -14.39
N ASP A 178 -8.68 -7.40 -15.09
CA ASP A 178 -8.25 -6.72 -16.30
C ASP A 178 -7.11 -5.74 -16.03
N ALA A 179 -7.20 -4.95 -14.96
CA ALA A 179 -6.13 -4.05 -14.54
C ALA A 179 -4.84 -4.82 -14.19
N ILE A 180 -4.94 -5.94 -13.51
CA ILE A 180 -3.78 -6.78 -13.16
C ILE A 180 -3.19 -7.50 -14.38
N LYS A 181 -3.98 -7.87 -15.38
CA LYS A 181 -3.45 -8.38 -16.67
C LYS A 181 -2.54 -7.34 -17.35
N GLU A 182 -2.99 -6.08 -17.40
CA GLU A 182 -2.19 -4.98 -17.94
C GLU A 182 -0.91 -4.73 -17.13
N PHE A 183 -1.01 -4.76 -15.79
CA PHE A 183 0.16 -4.69 -14.92
C PHE A 183 1.16 -5.81 -15.23
N ILE A 184 0.71 -7.07 -15.26
CA ILE A 184 1.58 -8.22 -15.53
C ILE A 184 2.27 -8.08 -16.89
N ALA A 185 1.55 -7.62 -17.92
CA ALA A 185 2.10 -7.40 -19.25
C ALA A 185 3.19 -6.32 -19.26
N ALA A 186 3.02 -5.24 -18.52
CA ALA A 186 4.01 -4.18 -18.37
C ALA A 186 5.21 -4.64 -17.52
N ALA A 187 4.96 -5.28 -16.39
CA ALA A 187 5.97 -5.77 -15.46
C ALA A 187 6.91 -6.81 -16.10
N ARG A 188 6.39 -7.69 -16.96
CA ARG A 188 7.22 -8.65 -17.70
C ARG A 188 8.29 -7.99 -18.57
N LYS A 189 8.02 -6.80 -19.13
CA LYS A 189 9.02 -6.04 -19.89
C LYS A 189 10.13 -5.51 -18.97
N ASP A 190 9.74 -4.93 -17.83
CA ASP A 190 10.69 -4.45 -16.83
C ASP A 190 11.56 -5.59 -16.28
N ILE A 191 10.95 -6.74 -15.96
CA ILE A 191 11.66 -7.94 -15.48
C ILE A 191 12.66 -8.43 -16.53
N ALA A 192 12.27 -8.49 -17.80
CA ALA A 192 13.16 -8.93 -18.90
C ALA A 192 14.35 -7.99 -19.09
N GLU A 193 14.21 -6.72 -18.71
CA GLU A 193 15.31 -5.72 -18.71
C GLU A 193 16.16 -5.77 -17.43
N GLY A 194 15.89 -6.69 -16.48
CA GLY A 194 16.59 -6.76 -15.21
C GLY A 194 16.23 -5.63 -14.24
N THR A 195 15.04 -5.05 -14.36
CA THR A 195 14.52 -4.04 -13.45
C THR A 195 13.89 -4.71 -12.23
N ILE A 196 14.14 -4.18 -11.04
CA ILE A 196 13.44 -4.57 -9.82
C ILE A 196 12.00 -4.08 -9.93
N VAL A 197 11.02 -4.97 -9.73
CA VAL A 197 9.60 -4.65 -9.87
C VAL A 197 8.88 -4.81 -8.54
N ILE A 198 8.16 -3.76 -8.14
CA ILE A 198 7.36 -3.69 -6.92
C ILE A 198 5.98 -3.14 -7.29
N LEU A 199 4.92 -3.73 -6.73
CA LEU A 199 3.55 -3.28 -6.83
C LEU A 199 2.99 -3.05 -5.44
N GLY A 200 2.56 -1.84 -5.13
CA GLY A 200 1.77 -1.54 -3.92
C GLY A 200 0.37 -1.06 -4.31
N GLY A 201 -0.65 -1.41 -3.55
CA GLY A 201 -2.00 -0.96 -3.84
C GLY A 201 -3.05 -1.46 -2.86
N ASP A 202 -4.18 -0.75 -2.85
CA ASP A 202 -5.44 -1.25 -2.36
C ASP A 202 -6.12 -2.02 -3.50
N PHE A 203 -6.31 -3.31 -3.30
CA PHE A 203 -6.83 -4.17 -4.36
C PHE A 203 -8.35 -4.34 -4.30
N ASN A 204 -9.00 -3.87 -3.23
CA ASN A 204 -10.42 -4.12 -2.99
C ASN A 204 -10.78 -5.62 -3.17
N GLU A 205 -9.83 -6.50 -2.88
CA GLU A 205 -9.99 -7.95 -2.98
C GLU A 205 -9.08 -8.63 -1.95
N PRO A 206 -9.60 -9.57 -1.13
CA PRO A 206 -8.78 -10.35 -0.19
C PRO A 206 -7.80 -11.28 -0.88
N SER A 207 -6.90 -11.90 -0.10
CA SER A 207 -5.95 -12.88 -0.63
C SER A 207 -6.47 -14.31 -0.53
N HIS A 208 -6.21 -15.09 -1.57
CA HIS A 208 -6.37 -16.54 -1.56
C HIS A 208 -5.50 -17.23 -0.50
N LEU A 209 -4.46 -16.57 -0.01
CA LEU A 209 -3.60 -17.05 1.08
C LEU A 209 -4.22 -16.79 2.46
N ASP A 210 -5.25 -15.97 2.55
CA ASP A 210 -5.93 -15.58 3.79
C ASP A 210 -7.28 -16.30 3.96
N TRP A 211 -7.97 -16.60 2.86
CA TRP A 211 -9.26 -17.31 2.85
C TRP A 211 -9.06 -18.82 2.65
N ILE A 212 -8.46 -19.45 3.64
CA ILE A 212 -8.06 -20.86 3.62
C ILE A 212 -8.91 -21.71 4.57
N ARG A 213 -8.58 -22.99 4.66
CA ARG A 213 -9.29 -23.95 5.54
C ARG A 213 -9.32 -23.50 6.99
N ASP A 214 -8.23 -22.90 7.48
CA ASP A 214 -8.10 -22.54 8.90
C ASP A 214 -8.89 -21.27 9.27
N THR A 215 -9.23 -20.44 8.28
CA THR A 215 -9.96 -19.19 8.46
C THR A 215 -11.43 -19.25 7.98
N LYS A 216 -11.86 -20.33 7.32
CA LYS A 216 -13.17 -20.44 6.69
C LYS A 216 -14.39 -20.22 7.62
N ASP A 217 -14.22 -20.49 8.91
CA ASP A 217 -15.25 -20.33 9.94
C ASP A 217 -15.01 -19.09 10.82
N LEU A 218 -14.03 -18.24 10.47
CA LEU A 218 -13.69 -16.99 11.13
C LEU A 218 -14.10 -15.79 10.26
N TYR A 219 -14.17 -14.59 10.84
CA TYR A 219 -14.35 -13.31 10.14
C TYR A 219 -15.55 -13.29 9.19
N ASP A 220 -16.60 -14.04 9.55
CA ASP A 220 -17.80 -14.24 8.75
C ASP A 220 -17.50 -14.72 7.29
N HIS A 221 -16.46 -15.57 7.10
CA HIS A 221 -16.18 -16.26 5.84
C HIS A 221 -17.21 -17.35 5.48
N ASN A 222 -18.12 -17.66 6.41
CA ASN A 222 -19.27 -18.55 6.23
C ASN A 222 -18.93 -19.93 5.62
N GLY A 223 -17.80 -20.52 6.04
CA GLY A 223 -17.34 -21.85 5.63
C GLY A 223 -16.66 -21.91 4.26
N LEU A 224 -16.54 -20.80 3.55
CA LEU A 224 -15.96 -20.75 2.21
C LEU A 224 -14.43 -20.61 2.23
N ILE A 225 -13.79 -21.28 1.28
CA ILE A 225 -12.36 -21.19 0.95
C ILE A 225 -12.31 -20.65 -0.47
N ILE A 226 -11.85 -19.39 -0.65
CA ILE A 226 -11.99 -18.71 -1.93
C ILE A 226 -10.62 -18.44 -2.52
N PRO A 227 -10.34 -18.93 -3.74
CA PRO A 227 -9.14 -18.62 -4.49
C PRO A 227 -9.28 -17.25 -5.19
N TRP A 228 -9.26 -16.16 -4.41
CA TRP A 228 -9.42 -14.80 -4.89
C TRP A 228 -8.55 -14.51 -6.10
N THR A 229 -9.16 -13.94 -7.14
CA THR A 229 -8.63 -13.93 -8.51
C THR A 229 -7.33 -13.13 -8.65
N VAL A 230 -7.30 -11.90 -8.15
CA VAL A 230 -6.18 -10.99 -8.37
C VAL A 230 -4.90 -11.42 -7.64
N PRO A 231 -4.91 -11.68 -6.32
CA PRO A 231 -3.70 -12.16 -5.65
C PRO A 231 -3.23 -13.53 -6.17
N LEU A 232 -4.15 -14.41 -6.56
CA LEU A 232 -3.80 -15.69 -7.18
C LEU A 232 -3.17 -15.51 -8.56
N MET A 233 -3.63 -14.54 -9.37
CA MET A 233 -3.00 -14.22 -10.66
C MET A 233 -1.58 -13.72 -10.48
N LEU A 234 -1.32 -12.88 -9.48
CA LEU A 234 0.03 -12.40 -9.17
C LEU A 234 0.94 -13.54 -8.74
N ASP A 235 0.50 -14.41 -7.82
CA ASP A 235 1.24 -15.58 -7.37
C ASP A 235 1.58 -16.52 -8.55
N ASN A 236 0.60 -16.86 -9.40
CA ASN A 236 0.79 -17.67 -10.60
C ASN A 236 1.76 -17.04 -11.63
N ASN A 237 2.04 -15.72 -11.53
CA ASN A 237 3.00 -15.02 -12.37
C ASN A 237 4.34 -14.75 -11.66
N GLY A 238 4.56 -15.35 -10.48
CA GLY A 238 5.82 -15.31 -9.73
C GLY A 238 6.02 -14.06 -8.87
N PHE A 239 4.98 -13.26 -8.66
CA PHE A 239 5.01 -12.16 -7.69
C PHE A 239 4.80 -12.71 -6.28
N ILE A 240 5.50 -12.14 -5.33
CA ILE A 240 5.51 -12.58 -3.94
C ILE A 240 4.81 -11.52 -3.06
N ASP A 241 3.82 -11.96 -2.29
CA ASP A 241 3.18 -11.18 -1.23
C ASP A 241 4.16 -11.01 -0.06
N THR A 242 4.59 -9.78 0.19
CA THR A 242 5.62 -9.49 1.20
C THR A 242 5.17 -9.84 2.61
N TYR A 243 3.94 -9.47 2.96
CA TYR A 243 3.43 -9.70 4.31
C TYR A 243 3.26 -11.18 4.60
N ARG A 244 2.59 -11.92 3.71
CA ARG A 244 2.29 -13.34 3.92
C ARG A 244 3.55 -14.22 3.83
N THR A 245 4.58 -13.77 3.12
CA THR A 245 5.89 -14.44 3.11
C THR A 245 6.57 -14.41 4.49
N LEU A 246 6.54 -13.26 5.17
CA LEU A 246 7.14 -13.12 6.50
C LEU A 246 6.25 -13.69 7.61
N TYR A 247 4.95 -13.62 7.43
CA TYR A 247 3.95 -14.03 8.43
C TYR A 247 2.97 -15.06 7.85
N PRO A 248 3.41 -16.31 7.62
CA PRO A 248 2.59 -17.35 6.99
C PRO A 248 1.45 -17.89 7.88
N ASP A 249 1.51 -17.66 9.18
CA ASP A 249 0.48 -18.08 10.14
C ASP A 249 -0.66 -17.05 10.19
N VAL A 250 -1.67 -17.26 9.35
CA VAL A 250 -2.81 -16.34 9.20
C VAL A 250 -3.67 -16.20 10.46
N LEU A 251 -3.64 -17.18 11.36
CA LEU A 251 -4.42 -17.12 12.61
C LEU A 251 -3.78 -16.17 13.64
N ASN A 252 -2.47 -16.16 13.72
CA ASN A 252 -1.73 -15.27 14.60
C ASN A 252 -1.39 -13.92 13.96
N TYR A 253 -1.27 -13.88 12.63
CA TYR A 253 -0.91 -12.70 11.84
C TYR A 253 -1.91 -12.49 10.70
N PRO A 254 -3.18 -12.16 10.98
CA PRO A 254 -4.17 -11.94 9.93
C PRO A 254 -3.80 -10.78 8.99
N GLY A 255 -3.13 -9.74 9.52
CA GLY A 255 -2.64 -8.63 8.73
C GLY A 255 -3.73 -7.69 8.23
N PHE A 256 -4.87 -7.60 8.90
CA PHE A 256 -6.01 -6.78 8.47
C PHE A 256 -5.62 -5.34 8.24
N THR A 257 -5.92 -4.85 7.03
CA THR A 257 -5.72 -3.45 6.65
C THR A 257 -7.03 -2.66 6.65
N PHE A 258 -8.17 -3.31 6.50
CA PHE A 258 -9.49 -2.68 6.50
C PHE A 258 -10.49 -3.47 7.38
N PRO A 259 -11.44 -2.78 8.05
CA PRO A 259 -11.47 -1.34 8.31
C PRO A 259 -10.61 -0.98 9.53
N ALA A 260 -9.88 0.12 9.43
CA ALA A 260 -9.13 0.66 10.56
C ALA A 260 -10.05 1.45 11.50
N ASP A 261 -9.80 1.35 12.81
CA ASP A 261 -10.46 2.24 13.76
C ASP A 261 -9.94 3.67 13.63
N ASN A 262 -10.85 4.63 13.65
CA ASN A 262 -10.54 6.05 13.65
C ASN A 262 -11.44 6.77 14.68
N PRO A 263 -10.90 7.20 15.83
CA PRO A 263 -11.70 7.79 16.89
C PRO A 263 -12.31 9.16 16.54
N LEU A 264 -11.84 9.81 15.46
CA LEU A 264 -12.37 11.08 14.98
C LEU A 264 -13.55 10.91 14.02
N VAL A 265 -13.89 9.69 13.67
CA VAL A 265 -14.94 9.36 12.70
C VAL A 265 -16.03 8.55 13.39
N PRO A 266 -17.31 8.87 13.21
CA PRO A 266 -18.41 8.01 13.65
C PRO A 266 -18.29 6.58 13.09
N VAL A 267 -18.58 5.57 13.91
CA VAL A 267 -18.41 4.15 13.54
C VAL A 267 -19.22 3.79 12.27
N GLU A 268 -20.39 4.39 12.11
CA GLU A 268 -21.27 4.17 10.96
C GLU A 268 -20.68 4.61 9.62
N LYS A 269 -19.57 5.38 9.66
CA LYS A 269 -18.81 5.77 8.47
C LYS A 269 -17.55 4.93 8.25
N LEU A 270 -17.26 4.01 9.16
CA LEU A 270 -16.12 3.11 9.12
C LEU A 270 -16.52 1.66 8.82
N THR A 271 -17.76 1.42 8.43
CA THR A 271 -18.27 0.08 8.14
C THR A 271 -19.27 0.15 6.99
N TRP A 272 -19.17 -0.79 6.07
CA TRP A 272 -20.10 -0.98 4.96
C TRP A 272 -21.13 -2.07 5.30
N THR A 273 -20.76 -3.03 6.13
CA THR A 273 -21.58 -4.18 6.50
C THR A 273 -21.79 -4.26 8.01
N PRO A 274 -22.68 -3.43 8.57
CA PRO A 274 -22.75 -3.15 10.01
C PRO A 274 -23.05 -4.35 10.90
N LYS A 275 -23.55 -5.47 10.35
CA LYS A 275 -23.85 -6.70 11.10
C LYS A 275 -22.74 -7.76 10.97
N SER A 276 -21.71 -7.53 10.15
CA SER A 276 -20.68 -8.51 9.83
C SER A 276 -19.33 -8.13 10.39
N ASP A 277 -18.45 -9.12 10.49
CA ASP A 277 -17.01 -8.91 10.64
C ASP A 277 -16.41 -8.76 9.24
N GLU A 278 -16.19 -7.52 8.82
CA GLU A 278 -15.71 -7.19 7.47
C GLU A 278 -14.21 -7.01 7.38
N ARG A 279 -13.48 -7.37 8.45
CA ARG A 279 -12.02 -7.25 8.46
C ARG A 279 -11.40 -8.14 7.39
N ASP A 280 -10.58 -7.52 6.56
CA ASP A 280 -9.75 -8.19 5.57
C ASP A 280 -8.43 -7.46 5.34
N ARG A 281 -7.48 -8.15 4.74
CA ARG A 281 -6.27 -7.60 4.21
C ARG A 281 -6.49 -7.38 2.71
N ILE A 282 -6.61 -6.10 2.31
CA ILE A 282 -6.87 -5.67 0.93
C ILE A 282 -5.80 -4.71 0.41
N ASP A 283 -4.93 -4.20 1.29
CA ASP A 283 -3.75 -3.39 0.94
C ASP A 283 -2.51 -4.27 0.91
N TYR A 284 -1.76 -4.21 -0.17
CA TYR A 284 -0.63 -5.11 -0.42
C TYR A 284 0.61 -4.39 -0.91
N VAL A 285 1.77 -5.01 -0.66
CA VAL A 285 2.99 -4.81 -1.42
C VAL A 285 3.44 -6.17 -1.95
N PHE A 286 3.45 -6.30 -3.27
CA PHE A 286 4.02 -7.44 -3.99
C PHE A 286 5.35 -7.06 -4.63
N TYR A 287 6.24 -8.02 -4.80
CA TYR A 287 7.46 -7.83 -5.56
C TYR A 287 7.77 -9.04 -6.44
N TYR A 288 8.53 -8.85 -7.51
CA TYR A 288 9.10 -9.94 -8.28
C TYR A 288 10.51 -10.25 -7.78
N PRO A 289 10.87 -11.54 -7.52
CA PRO A 289 12.20 -11.90 -7.03
C PRO A 289 13.31 -11.37 -7.91
N HIS A 290 14.30 -10.71 -7.30
CA HIS A 290 15.44 -10.16 -8.01
C HIS A 290 16.71 -10.34 -7.17
N PRO A 291 17.88 -10.75 -7.77
CA PRO A 291 19.09 -11.07 -7.01
C PRO A 291 19.71 -9.90 -6.24
N ALA A 292 19.37 -8.66 -6.60
CA ALA A 292 19.89 -7.47 -5.92
C ALA A 292 19.09 -7.08 -4.67
N ILE A 293 17.91 -7.67 -4.41
CA ILE A 293 17.10 -7.33 -3.25
C ILE A 293 16.77 -8.55 -2.42
N GLU A 294 16.52 -8.33 -1.13
CA GLU A 294 16.06 -9.33 -0.18
C GLU A 294 14.98 -8.70 0.70
N LEU A 295 13.83 -9.36 0.82
CA LEU A 295 12.74 -8.92 1.70
C LEU A 295 13.19 -9.07 3.16
N LYS A 296 13.14 -7.97 3.92
CA LYS A 296 13.62 -7.91 5.29
C LYS A 296 12.51 -7.80 6.32
N ASP A 297 11.56 -6.90 6.09
CA ASP A 297 10.49 -6.62 7.04
C ASP A 297 9.21 -6.14 6.35
N ALA A 298 8.06 -6.37 7.00
CA ALA A 298 6.76 -5.86 6.60
C ALA A 298 5.92 -5.57 7.85
N VAL A 299 5.54 -4.32 8.06
CA VAL A 299 4.87 -3.85 9.28
C VAL A 299 3.54 -3.19 8.90
N ILE A 300 2.47 -3.54 9.61
CA ILE A 300 1.19 -2.86 9.48
C ILE A 300 1.31 -1.43 10.04
N PHE A 301 1.13 -0.44 9.19
CA PHE A 301 1.16 0.96 9.57
C PHE A 301 -0.25 1.46 9.85
N GLY A 302 -0.52 1.84 11.10
CA GLY A 302 -1.83 2.34 11.48
C GLY A 302 -2.22 1.98 12.92
N PRO A 303 -3.47 2.29 13.30
CA PRO A 303 -3.99 1.96 14.62
C PRO A 303 -4.13 0.44 14.78
N GLN A 304 -3.98 -0.03 16.02
CA GLN A 304 -4.24 -1.44 16.34
C GLN A 304 -5.74 -1.78 16.29
N GLY A 305 -6.62 -0.77 16.42
CA GLY A 305 -8.06 -0.95 16.38
C GLY A 305 -8.60 -1.24 14.99
N SER A 306 -9.73 -1.93 14.97
CA SER A 306 -10.57 -2.20 13.79
C SER A 306 -12.05 -2.03 14.15
N ILE A 307 -12.92 -2.14 13.15
CA ILE A 307 -14.38 -2.15 13.34
C ILE A 307 -14.90 -3.57 13.09
N VAL A 308 -15.68 -4.08 14.03
CA VAL A 308 -16.32 -5.40 13.93
C VAL A 308 -17.78 -5.26 14.32
N LYS A 309 -18.71 -5.57 13.40
CA LYS A 309 -20.16 -5.49 13.66
C LYS A 309 -20.58 -4.15 14.27
N SER A 310 -20.13 -3.07 13.63
CA SER A 310 -20.34 -1.67 14.07
C SER A 310 -19.76 -1.34 15.46
N GLN A 311 -18.79 -2.09 15.93
CA GLN A 311 -18.13 -1.83 17.23
C GLN A 311 -16.63 -1.68 17.07
N ARG A 312 -16.06 -0.68 17.77
CA ARG A 312 -14.61 -0.52 17.87
C ARG A 312 -14.02 -1.69 18.64
N THR A 313 -13.03 -2.33 18.05
CA THR A 313 -12.37 -3.51 18.61
C THR A 313 -10.86 -3.36 18.50
N SER A 314 -10.13 -3.70 19.55
CA SER A 314 -8.67 -3.80 19.50
C SER A 314 -8.27 -5.16 18.95
N GLU A 315 -7.38 -5.18 17.96
CA GLU A 315 -6.83 -6.45 17.46
C GLU A 315 -6.05 -7.19 18.56
N LYS A 316 -6.27 -8.49 18.60
CA LYS A 316 -5.57 -9.41 19.53
C LYS A 316 -4.56 -10.29 18.82
N SER A 317 -4.29 -9.98 17.55
CA SER A 317 -3.31 -10.67 16.73
C SER A 317 -1.88 -10.44 17.24
N LYS A 318 -0.94 -11.19 16.67
CA LYS A 318 0.50 -10.96 16.87
C LYS A 318 1.08 -10.04 15.78
N ASP A 319 0.24 -9.43 14.95
CA ASP A 319 0.66 -8.49 13.93
C ASP A 319 1.53 -7.38 14.53
N ASN A 320 2.56 -7.02 13.80
CA ASN A 320 3.46 -5.95 14.18
C ASN A 320 2.87 -4.62 13.71
N PHE A 321 2.48 -3.74 14.64
CA PHE A 321 1.88 -2.45 14.33
C PHE A 321 2.87 -1.31 14.52
N LEU A 322 3.07 -0.52 13.47
CA LEU A 322 3.71 0.79 13.55
C LEU A 322 2.63 1.85 13.77
N LEU A 323 2.44 2.22 15.03
CA LEU A 323 1.36 3.13 15.42
C LEU A 323 1.58 4.55 14.88
N PRO A 324 0.50 5.27 14.48
CA PRO A 324 0.59 6.65 14.05
C PRO A 324 0.96 7.58 15.22
N GLN A 325 1.54 8.74 14.88
CA GLN A 325 1.78 9.82 15.83
C GLN A 325 0.80 10.98 15.53
N GLY A 326 -0.34 11.01 16.20
CA GLY A 326 -1.34 12.06 16.03
C GLY A 326 -2.61 11.56 15.35
N VAL A 327 -3.17 12.39 14.47
CA VAL A 327 -4.42 12.10 13.74
C VAL A 327 -4.19 10.94 12.78
N TRP A 328 -5.07 9.93 12.80
CA TRP A 328 -5.12 8.92 11.75
C TRP A 328 -5.99 9.42 10.59
N PRO A 329 -5.49 9.53 9.35
CA PRO A 329 -6.20 10.27 8.30
C PRO A 329 -7.18 9.43 7.47
N THR A 330 -7.31 8.12 7.75
CA THR A 330 -8.01 7.19 6.86
C THR A 330 -8.76 6.11 7.64
N ASP A 331 -9.56 5.32 6.93
CA ASP A 331 -10.25 4.11 7.38
C ASP A 331 -9.49 2.82 7.02
N HIS A 332 -8.34 2.92 6.36
CA HIS A 332 -7.41 1.82 6.11
C HIS A 332 -6.19 1.86 7.04
N LYS A 333 -5.53 0.74 7.22
CA LYS A 333 -4.13 0.64 7.67
C LYS A 333 -3.25 0.47 6.44
N GLY A 334 -2.04 1.02 6.48
CA GLY A 334 -1.05 0.84 5.43
C GLY A 334 -0.13 -0.34 5.69
N LEU A 335 0.77 -0.59 4.73
CA LEU A 335 1.83 -1.58 4.85
C LEU A 335 3.18 -0.93 4.54
N LEU A 336 4.10 -0.93 5.50
CA LEU A 336 5.48 -0.47 5.32
C LEU A 336 6.39 -1.69 5.17
N VAL A 337 7.03 -1.80 4.00
CA VAL A 337 7.92 -2.92 3.66
C VAL A 337 9.34 -2.44 3.51
N THR A 338 10.29 -3.20 4.05
CA THR A 338 11.73 -2.94 3.95
C THR A 338 12.41 -4.03 3.14
N PHE A 339 13.24 -3.61 2.20
CA PHE A 339 14.11 -4.47 1.42
C PHE A 339 15.57 -4.11 1.66
N ASP A 340 16.43 -5.12 1.86
CA ASP A 340 17.87 -4.94 1.67
C ASP A 340 18.17 -4.80 0.17
N ILE A 341 19.15 -3.94 -0.19
CA ILE A 341 19.63 -3.77 -1.56
C ILE A 341 21.15 -3.86 -1.60
N ARG A 342 21.67 -4.73 -2.47
CA ARG A 342 23.10 -5.04 -2.64
C ARG A 342 23.80 -4.13 -3.62
#